data_e2105fc2f050d2da9d5918c3d0813755
#
_entry.id   e2105fc2f050d2da9d5918c3d0813755
#
_cell.length_a   1.000
_cell.length_b   1.000
_cell.length_c   1.000
_cell.angle_alpha   90.00
_cell.angle_beta   90.00
_cell.angle_gamma   90.00
#
_symmetry.space_group_name_H-M   'P 1'
#
loop_
_entity.id
_entity.type
_entity.pdbx_description
1 polymer ?
#
loop_
_entity_poly.entity_id
_entity_poly.type
_entity_poly.pdbx_seq_one_letter_code
_entity_poly.pdbx_strand_id
1 'polypeptide(L)'
;VNIAKEYGLKAFNRDRGGAQHEQGDIEIEDKYYGCKRRKKVPAWVLPEKEEHGVVFRMDRDIPYISIPFDMFCFLLKVAKKWKK
;
A
#
# COMPACT_ATOMS: atom_id res chain seq x y z
N VAL A 1 3.03 -4.99 -7.64
CA VAL A 1 4.35 -4.61 -8.14
C VAL A 1 4.26 -3.95 -9.51
N ASN A 2 3.45 -4.51 -10.41
CA ASN A 2 3.34 -3.94 -11.76
C ASN A 2 2.77 -2.53 -11.75
N ILE A 3 1.78 -2.28 -10.90
CA ILE A 3 1.21 -0.94 -10.81
C ILE A 3 2.26 0.05 -10.34
N ALA A 4 3.03 -0.33 -9.34
CA ALA A 4 4.08 0.55 -8.83
C ALA A 4 5.11 0.86 -9.91
N LYS A 5 5.47 -0.13 -10.71
CA LYS A 5 6.45 0.07 -11.78
C LYS A 5 5.92 0.99 -12.86
N GLU A 6 4.60 0.97 -13.10
CA GLU A 6 4.00 1.86 -14.09
C GLU A 6 4.15 3.33 -13.68
N TYR A 7 4.27 3.58 -12.39
CA TYR A 7 4.49 4.94 -11.89
C TYR A 7 5.97 5.28 -11.75
N GLY A 8 6.85 4.40 -12.22
CA GLY A 8 8.27 4.66 -12.17
C GLY A 8 8.89 4.41 -10.80
N LEU A 9 8.24 3.64 -9.96
CA LEU A 9 8.76 3.32 -8.64
C LEU A 9 9.57 2.04 -8.68
N LYS A 10 10.56 1.97 -7.83
CA LYS A 10 11.33 0.73 -7.67
C LYS A 10 10.52 -0.23 -6.83
N ALA A 11 10.17 -1.36 -7.40
CA ALA A 11 9.30 -2.31 -6.71
C ALA A 11 9.77 -3.73 -6.98
N PHE A 12 9.78 -4.55 -5.93
CA PHE A 12 10.24 -5.92 -5.99
C PHE A 12 9.35 -6.82 -5.19
N ASN A 13 9.12 -8.03 -5.70
CA ASN A 13 8.52 -9.09 -4.91
C ASN A 13 9.59 -9.65 -3.98
N ARG A 14 9.21 -9.85 -2.73
CA ARG A 14 10.11 -10.45 -1.76
C ARG A 14 9.65 -11.83 -1.33
N ASP A 15 8.58 -12.31 -1.92
CA ASP A 15 8.00 -13.61 -1.58
C ASP A 15 8.76 -14.70 -2.31
N ARG A 16 9.73 -15.28 -1.66
CA ARG A 16 10.55 -16.30 -2.25
C ARG A 16 10.41 -17.59 -1.51
N GLY A 17 9.88 -18.61 -2.18
CA GLY A 17 9.89 -19.94 -1.66
C GLY A 17 9.10 -20.15 -0.40
N GLY A 18 8.14 -19.32 -0.13
CA GLY A 18 7.27 -19.49 1.01
C GLY A 18 7.92 -19.27 2.35
N ALA A 19 9.09 -18.70 2.37
CA ALA A 19 9.77 -18.43 3.62
C ALA A 19 9.05 -17.33 4.40
N GLN A 20 9.32 -17.27 5.69
CA GLN A 20 8.79 -16.22 6.53
C GLN A 20 9.38 -14.90 6.10
N HIS A 21 8.55 -13.88 6.04
CA HIS A 21 9.00 -12.55 5.65
C HIS A 21 8.83 -11.60 6.81
N GLU A 22 9.90 -11.29 7.45
CA GLU A 22 9.87 -10.37 8.58
C GLU A 22 9.64 -8.94 8.12
N GLN A 23 9.92 -8.64 6.88
CA GLN A 23 9.93 -7.29 6.37
C GLN A 23 8.88 -7.04 5.30
N GLY A 24 7.87 -7.92 5.22
CA GLY A 24 6.79 -7.75 4.27
C GLY A 24 7.02 -8.50 2.98
N ASP A 25 5.99 -8.51 2.14
CA ASP A 25 5.94 -9.33 0.94
C ASP A 25 6.47 -8.60 -0.28
N ILE A 26 6.40 -7.29 -0.30
CA ILE A 26 6.92 -6.50 -1.42
C ILE A 26 7.72 -5.32 -0.88
N GLU A 27 8.57 -4.83 -1.73
CA GLU A 27 9.39 -3.67 -1.42
C GLU A 27 9.13 -2.60 -2.47
N ILE A 28 8.84 -1.38 -2.03
CA ILE A 28 8.63 -0.24 -2.91
C ILE A 28 9.42 0.92 -2.36
N GLU A 29 10.36 1.44 -3.15
CA GLU A 29 11.20 2.58 -2.78
C GLU A 29 11.84 2.38 -1.40
N ASP A 30 12.40 1.18 -1.21
CA ASP A 30 13.15 0.83 0.00
C ASP A 30 12.31 0.69 1.26
N LYS A 31 10.98 0.62 1.10
CA LYS A 31 10.05 0.37 2.19
C LYS A 31 9.34 -0.94 1.97
N TYR A 32 8.97 -1.60 3.04
CA TYR A 32 8.40 -2.95 2.97
C TYR A 32 6.91 -2.90 3.27
N TYR A 33 6.15 -3.67 2.51
CA TYR A 33 4.69 -3.69 2.62
C TYR A 33 4.19 -5.11 2.61
N GLY A 34 3.19 -5.39 3.44
CA GLY A 34 2.52 -6.68 3.40
C GLY A 34 1.49 -6.70 2.30
N CYS A 35 1.32 -7.88 1.70
CA CYS A 35 0.29 -8.10 0.71
C CYS A 35 -0.69 -9.09 1.28
N LYS A 36 -1.94 -8.69 1.43
CA LYS A 36 -2.98 -9.54 1.98
C LYS A 36 -4.07 -9.72 0.94
N ARG A 37 -4.42 -10.96 0.70
CA ARG A 37 -5.47 -11.28 -0.24
C ARG A 37 -6.57 -12.00 0.50
N ARG A 38 -7.75 -11.41 0.52
CA ARG A 38 -8.89 -11.94 1.24
C ARG A 38 -10.08 -11.99 0.29
N LYS A 39 -10.93 -12.98 0.50
CA LYS A 39 -12.16 -13.07 -0.26
C LYS A 39 -13.04 -11.87 -0.01
N LYS A 40 -13.08 -11.43 1.22
CA LYS A 40 -13.87 -10.28 1.63
C LYS A 40 -13.11 -9.46 2.65
N VAL A 41 -13.36 -8.17 2.65
CA VAL A 41 -12.90 -7.28 3.70
C VAL A 41 -14.13 -6.58 4.27
N PRO A 42 -14.05 -6.05 5.49
CA PRO A 42 -15.18 -5.29 6.03
C PRO A 42 -15.52 -4.14 5.08
N ALA A 43 -16.81 -3.91 4.90
CA ALA A 43 -17.27 -2.90 3.94
C ALA A 43 -16.71 -1.51 4.26
N TRP A 44 -16.56 -1.19 5.54
CA TRP A 44 -16.09 0.14 5.93
C TRP A 44 -14.63 0.40 5.53
N VAL A 45 -13.88 -0.63 5.20
CA VAL A 45 -12.48 -0.46 4.78
C VAL A 45 -12.40 0.16 3.38
N LEU A 46 -13.43 -0.05 2.57
CA LEU A 46 -13.40 0.40 1.19
C LEU A 46 -14.07 1.77 1.06
N PRO A 47 -13.51 2.66 0.26
CA PRO A 47 -14.15 3.95 0.02
C PRO A 47 -15.50 3.78 -0.64
N GLU A 48 -16.44 4.64 -0.27
CA GLU A 48 -17.72 4.68 -0.94
C GLU A 48 -17.58 5.45 -2.24
N LYS A 49 -18.67 5.47 -3.01
CA LYS A 49 -18.64 5.94 -4.38
C LYS A 49 -17.96 7.30 -4.57
N GLU A 50 -18.20 8.20 -3.64
CA GLU A 50 -17.66 9.56 -3.79
C GLU A 50 -16.40 9.79 -2.99
N GLU A 51 -15.90 8.77 -2.33
CA GLU A 51 -14.73 8.90 -1.48
C GLU A 51 -13.49 8.45 -2.21
N HIS A 52 -12.39 9.10 -1.91
CA HIS A 52 -11.09 8.75 -2.47
C HIS A 52 -10.30 7.86 -1.55
N GLY A 53 -10.72 7.73 -0.31
CA GLY A 53 -10.08 6.87 0.66
C GLY A 53 -10.87 6.89 1.95
N VAL A 54 -10.44 6.07 2.90
CA VAL A 54 -11.08 5.99 4.20
C VAL A 54 -10.02 6.13 5.27
N VAL A 55 -10.22 7.08 6.17
CA VAL A 55 -9.35 7.22 7.34
C VAL A 55 -10.04 6.53 8.51
N PHE A 56 -9.33 5.65 9.18
CA PHE A 56 -9.92 4.92 10.30
C PHE A 56 -8.88 4.76 11.40
N ARG A 57 -9.39 4.56 12.60
CA ARG A 57 -8.52 4.42 13.77
C ARG A 57 -9.22 3.56 14.81
N MET A 58 -8.46 2.67 15.43
CA MET A 58 -8.91 1.97 16.61
C MET A 58 -8.66 2.85 17.82
N ASP A 59 -9.39 2.58 18.90
CA ASP A 59 -9.20 3.34 20.11
C ASP A 59 -7.75 3.30 20.56
N ARG A 60 -7.21 4.47 20.91
CA ARG A 60 -5.85 4.57 21.46
C ARG A 60 -4.77 4.10 20.50
N ASP A 61 -5.05 4.17 19.22
CA ASP A 61 -4.08 3.79 18.20
C ASP A 61 -3.92 4.92 17.23
N ILE A 62 -2.92 4.82 16.38
CA ILE A 62 -2.72 5.81 15.34
C ILE A 62 -3.75 5.62 14.24
N PRO A 63 -4.08 6.66 13.51
CA PRO A 63 -4.98 6.49 12.37
C PRO A 63 -4.26 5.86 11.17
N TYR A 64 -5.05 5.17 10.37
CA TYR A 64 -4.59 4.57 9.12
C TYR A 64 -5.49 5.05 8.01
N ILE A 65 -5.04 4.86 6.78
CA ILE A 65 -5.83 5.23 5.62
C ILE A 65 -5.89 4.05 4.65
N SER A 66 -7.07 3.86 4.08
CA SER A 66 -7.29 2.89 3.01
C SER A 66 -7.51 3.69 1.72
N ILE A 67 -6.68 3.47 0.72
CA ILE A 67 -6.81 4.12 -0.59
C ILE A 67 -6.49 3.09 -1.68
N PRO A 68 -6.97 3.32 -2.90
CA PRO A 68 -6.57 2.46 -3.99
C PRO A 68 -5.05 2.45 -4.15
N PHE A 69 -4.52 1.31 -4.51
CA PHE A 69 -3.07 1.16 -4.58
C PHE A 69 -2.44 2.09 -5.63
N ASP A 70 -3.13 2.31 -6.74
CA ASP A 70 -2.60 3.20 -7.76
C ASP A 70 -2.50 4.64 -7.27
N MET A 71 -3.45 5.08 -6.46
CA MET A 71 -3.37 6.40 -5.85
C MET A 71 -2.17 6.50 -4.91
N PHE A 72 -1.94 5.46 -4.14
CA PHE A 72 -0.77 5.42 -3.26
C PHE A 72 0.52 5.56 -4.08
N CYS A 73 0.61 4.84 -5.19
CA CYS A 73 1.77 4.91 -6.06
C CYS A 73 1.96 6.30 -6.66
N PHE A 74 0.86 6.93 -7.05
CA PHE A 74 0.92 8.29 -7.55
C PHE A 74 1.47 9.24 -6.48
N LEU A 75 0.98 9.12 -5.26
CA LEU A 75 1.44 9.98 -4.16
C LEU A 75 2.91 9.74 -3.86
N LEU A 76 3.35 8.49 -3.91
CA LEU A 76 4.77 8.18 -3.73
C LEU A 76 5.62 8.81 -4.83
N LYS A 77 5.13 8.76 -6.06
CA LYS A 77 5.84 9.36 -7.18
C LYS A 77 6.01 10.87 -6.96
N VAL A 78 4.96 11.52 -6.52
CA VAL A 78 5.01 12.95 -6.25
C VAL A 78 5.98 13.24 -5.10
N ALA A 79 5.91 12.46 -4.03
CA ALA A 79 6.80 12.65 -2.89
C ALA A 79 8.25 12.45 -3.29
N LYS A 80 8.51 11.48 -4.15
CA LYS A 80 9.85 11.20 -4.61
C LYS A 80 10.43 12.38 -5.39
N LYS A 81 9.59 13.03 -6.19
CA LYS A 81 10.03 14.20 -6.94
C LYS A 81 10.36 15.39 -6.05
N TRP A 82 9.62 15.54 -4.97
CA TRP A 82 9.83 16.63 -4.04
C TRP A 82 11.03 16.42 -3.14
N LYS A 83 11.46 15.18 -3.03
CA LYS A 83 12.57 14.82 -2.16
C LYS A 83 13.87 15.03 -2.91
N LYS A 84 14.66 15.86 -2.42
CA LYS A 84 15.95 16.14 -3.05
C LYS A 84 17.10 15.55 -2.29
#